data_0b8c48d0deed911a7fd051f69e77239a
#
_entry.id   0b8c48d0deed911a7fd051f69e77239a
#
_cell.length_a   1.000
_cell.length_b   1.000
_cell.length_c   1.000
_cell.angle_alpha   90.00
_cell.angle_beta   90.00
_cell.angle_gamma   90.00
#
_symmetry.space_group_name_H-M   'P 1'
#
loop_
_entity.id
_entity.type
_entity.pdbx_description
1 polymer ?
#
loop_
_entity_poly.entity_id
_entity_poly.type
_entity_poly.pdbx_seq_one_letter_code
_entity_poly.pdbx_strand_id
1 'polypeptide(L)'
;MYKRQIQTDAISGFTDGLSIVKWQNYRSDGKPVSHATYPDTDIPLFRLAEAYLTRAEAIFRQGGDATGDINELRKRANCTRKVQTVTEQELIDEWAREFYLEGRRRSDLVRFGMFTTNKYLWDWKGGAMNGTSVASYYNKYPIPVSDINNNRNMSQNEGYK
;
A
#
# COMPACT_ATOMS: atom_id res chain seq x y z
N MET A 1 3.25 6.95 27.80
CA MET A 1 2.93 7.31 26.40
C MET A 1 4.14 8.02 25.83
N TYR A 2 4.91 7.36 24.97
CA TYR A 2 6.09 7.98 24.36
C TYR A 2 5.61 8.99 23.33
N LYS A 3 5.94 10.27 23.50
CA LYS A 3 5.75 11.29 22.45
C LYS A 3 6.78 10.97 21.35
N ARG A 4 6.33 10.41 20.23
CA ARG A 4 7.16 10.19 19.06
C ARG A 4 7.16 11.45 18.22
N GLN A 5 8.32 11.81 17.73
CA GLN A 5 8.44 12.87 16.76
C GLN A 5 7.84 12.39 15.43
N ILE A 6 6.90 13.15 14.89
CA ILE A 6 6.19 12.80 13.65
C ILE A 6 6.96 13.31 12.43
N GLN A 7 7.92 14.20 12.63
CA GLN A 7 8.73 14.79 11.57
C GLN A 7 9.72 13.75 11.03
N THR A 8 9.69 13.51 9.73
CA THR A 8 10.49 12.50 9.01
C THR A 8 11.53 13.12 8.07
N ASP A 9 11.69 14.43 8.11
CA ASP A 9 12.68 15.21 7.34
C ASP A 9 14.12 14.94 7.78
N ALA A 10 14.30 14.44 9.00
CA ALA A 10 15.57 13.88 9.47
C ALA A 10 15.33 12.58 10.22
N ILE A 11 15.79 11.45 9.69
CA ILE A 11 15.83 10.18 10.42
C ILE A 11 17.01 10.24 11.38
N SER A 12 16.77 10.59 12.63
CA SER A 12 17.81 10.73 13.66
C SER A 12 17.94 9.48 14.54
N GLY A 13 16.90 8.64 14.63
CA GLY A 13 16.94 7.42 15.44
C GLY A 13 15.85 6.42 15.05
N PHE A 14 16.04 5.17 15.48
CA PHE A 14 15.09 4.07 15.24
C PHE A 14 13.73 4.30 15.89
N THR A 15 13.66 5.14 16.90
CA THR A 15 12.42 5.46 17.64
C THR A 15 11.65 6.65 17.08
N ASP A 16 12.19 7.31 16.06
CA ASP A 16 11.53 8.46 15.43
C ASP A 16 10.37 8.02 14.53
N GLY A 17 9.37 8.89 14.40
CA GLY A 17 8.18 8.66 13.59
C GLY A 17 7.08 7.87 14.30
N LEU A 18 6.10 7.41 13.52
CA LEU A 18 4.95 6.65 14.00
C LEU A 18 5.25 5.16 14.08
N SER A 19 4.83 4.52 15.17
CA SER A 19 4.87 3.06 15.26
C SER A 19 3.75 2.42 14.48
N ILE A 20 4.10 1.33 13.82
CA ILE A 20 3.15 0.41 13.21
C ILE A 20 2.60 -0.51 14.30
N VAL A 21 1.27 -0.54 14.44
CA VAL A 21 0.57 -1.41 15.39
C VAL A 21 -0.18 -2.56 14.73
N LYS A 22 -0.14 -2.66 13.41
CA LYS A 22 -0.66 -3.79 12.65
C LYS A 22 0.31 -4.97 12.76
N TRP A 23 -0.18 -6.19 12.78
CA TRP A 23 0.62 -7.41 12.88
C TRP A 23 1.37 -7.61 14.22
N GLN A 24 0.79 -7.11 15.30
CA GLN A 24 1.35 -7.35 16.64
C GLN A 24 1.09 -8.80 17.07
N ASN A 25 2.06 -9.37 17.82
CA ASN A 25 1.94 -10.72 18.35
C ASN A 25 1.18 -10.73 19.66
N TYR A 26 -0.14 -10.45 19.61
CA TYR A 26 -1.07 -10.68 20.70
C TYR A 26 -2.44 -11.10 20.17
N ARG A 27 -3.14 -11.87 20.97
CA ARG A 27 -4.44 -12.41 20.61
C ARG A 27 -5.55 -11.46 21.03
N SER A 28 -6.57 -11.31 20.18
CA SER A 28 -7.76 -10.49 20.49
C SER A 28 -8.62 -11.06 21.60
N ASP A 29 -8.48 -12.37 21.91
CA ASP A 29 -9.19 -13.05 23.00
C ASP A 29 -8.48 -12.93 24.36
N GLY A 30 -7.37 -12.20 24.44
CA GLY A 30 -6.60 -11.95 25.66
C GLY A 30 -5.79 -13.14 26.18
N LYS A 31 -5.79 -14.27 25.47
CA LYS A 31 -5.00 -15.45 25.88
C LYS A 31 -3.52 -15.26 25.51
N PRO A 32 -2.63 -16.00 26.20
CA PRO A 32 -1.22 -16.02 25.81
C PRO A 32 -1.05 -16.47 24.34
N VAL A 33 -0.06 -15.88 23.66
CA VAL A 33 0.34 -16.31 22.32
C VAL A 33 1.00 -17.69 22.37
N SER A 34 0.90 -18.44 21.27
CA SER A 34 1.47 -19.80 21.21
C SER A 34 2.99 -19.79 21.19
N HIS A 35 3.59 -18.71 20.64
CA HIS A 35 5.05 -18.56 20.53
C HIS A 35 5.46 -17.09 20.65
N ALA A 36 6.53 -16.82 21.42
CA ALA A 36 6.99 -15.44 21.69
C ALA A 36 7.50 -14.71 20.44
N THR A 37 8.05 -15.44 19.46
CA THR A 37 8.70 -14.88 18.27
C THR A 37 7.81 -14.92 17.03
N TYR A 38 6.98 -15.95 16.89
CA TYR A 38 6.11 -16.15 15.72
C TYR A 38 4.69 -15.74 16.05
N PRO A 39 4.10 -14.78 15.30
CA PRO A 39 2.74 -14.34 15.57
C PRO A 39 1.71 -15.43 15.22
N ASP A 40 0.66 -15.51 16.05
CA ASP A 40 -0.51 -16.36 15.78
C ASP A 40 -1.47 -15.75 14.76
N THR A 41 -1.13 -14.57 14.23
CA THR A 41 -1.98 -13.84 13.29
C THR A 41 -1.85 -14.41 11.88
N ASP A 42 -2.97 -14.81 11.29
CA ASP A 42 -3.05 -15.21 9.90
C ASP A 42 -2.78 -14.03 8.97
N ILE A 43 -2.14 -14.30 7.82
CA ILE A 43 -1.96 -13.32 6.76
C ILE A 43 -3.11 -13.51 5.75
N PRO A 44 -4.04 -12.56 5.65
CA PRO A 44 -5.13 -12.66 4.70
C PRO A 44 -4.62 -12.48 3.27
N LEU A 45 -4.90 -13.44 2.39
CA LEU A 45 -4.62 -13.32 0.95
C LEU A 45 -5.71 -12.48 0.26
N PHE A 46 -6.97 -12.70 0.65
CA PHE A 46 -8.13 -11.95 0.20
C PHE A 46 -9.04 -11.63 1.38
N ARG A 47 -9.65 -10.46 1.36
CA ARG A 47 -10.60 -10.06 2.39
C ARG A 47 -11.71 -9.17 1.81
N LEU A 48 -12.84 -9.12 2.49
CA LEU A 48 -14.05 -8.44 2.01
C LEU A 48 -13.80 -6.96 1.62
N ALA A 49 -12.91 -6.27 2.33
CA ALA A 49 -12.57 -4.89 1.99
C ALA A 49 -12.00 -4.74 0.56
N GLU A 50 -11.29 -5.76 0.05
CA GLU A 50 -10.82 -5.77 -1.33
C GLU A 50 -11.98 -5.82 -2.33
N ALA A 51 -13.01 -6.62 -2.06
CA ALA A 51 -14.20 -6.68 -2.91
C ALA A 51 -14.91 -5.31 -2.96
N TYR A 52 -15.05 -4.64 -1.81
CA TYR A 52 -15.64 -3.29 -1.77
C TYR A 52 -14.80 -2.28 -2.58
N LEU A 53 -13.49 -2.21 -2.36
CA LEU A 53 -12.66 -1.23 -3.09
C LEU A 53 -12.51 -1.57 -4.58
N THR A 54 -12.48 -2.85 -4.95
CA THR A 54 -12.48 -3.26 -6.36
C THR A 54 -13.79 -2.84 -7.04
N ARG A 55 -14.93 -3.04 -6.38
CA ARG A 55 -16.22 -2.58 -6.89
C ARG A 55 -16.29 -1.06 -6.97
N ALA A 56 -15.84 -0.35 -5.94
CA ALA A 56 -15.76 1.10 -5.93
C ALA A 56 -14.91 1.64 -7.09
N GLU A 57 -13.75 1.04 -7.32
CA GLU A 57 -12.86 1.42 -8.44
C GLU A 57 -13.51 1.13 -9.80
N ALA A 58 -14.17 -0.01 -9.95
CA ALA A 58 -14.87 -0.35 -11.18
C ALA A 58 -16.01 0.62 -11.48
N ILE A 59 -16.82 0.97 -10.46
CA ILE A 59 -17.89 1.95 -10.58
C ILE A 59 -17.33 3.33 -10.95
N PHE A 60 -16.29 3.79 -10.24
CA PHE A 60 -15.63 5.07 -10.51
C PHE A 60 -15.09 5.16 -11.94
N ARG A 61 -14.41 4.11 -12.43
CA ARG A 61 -13.88 4.06 -13.80
C ARG A 61 -14.96 4.07 -14.88
N GLN A 62 -16.18 3.70 -14.54
CA GLN A 62 -17.36 3.76 -15.40
C GLN A 62 -18.15 5.09 -15.24
N GLY A 63 -17.63 6.04 -14.47
CA GLY A 63 -18.29 7.34 -14.21
C GLY A 63 -19.47 7.28 -13.23
N GLY A 64 -19.61 6.17 -12.49
CA GLY A 64 -20.65 5.99 -11.48
C GLY A 64 -20.24 6.50 -10.10
N ASP A 65 -21.19 6.49 -9.16
CA ASP A 65 -20.98 6.90 -7.77
C ASP A 65 -20.49 5.73 -6.91
N ALA A 66 -19.23 5.80 -6.50
CA ALA A 66 -18.56 4.81 -5.65
C ALA A 66 -18.58 5.16 -4.15
N THR A 67 -19.27 6.22 -3.72
CA THR A 67 -19.26 6.71 -2.33
C THR A 67 -19.77 5.69 -1.33
N GLY A 68 -20.76 4.89 -1.72
CA GLY A 68 -21.37 3.87 -0.86
C GLY A 68 -20.36 2.84 -0.35
N ASP A 69 -19.56 2.29 -1.22
CA ASP A 69 -18.58 1.25 -0.89
C ASP A 69 -17.46 1.78 0.02
N ILE A 70 -16.94 2.95 -0.30
CA ILE A 70 -15.90 3.60 0.51
C ILE A 70 -16.46 3.94 1.90
N ASN A 71 -17.67 4.48 1.98
CA ASN A 71 -18.27 4.84 3.25
C ASN A 71 -18.62 3.64 4.13
N GLU A 72 -18.90 2.47 3.53
CA GLU A 72 -19.10 1.24 4.30
C GLU A 72 -17.79 0.79 4.98
N LEU A 73 -16.65 0.87 4.30
CA LEU A 73 -15.34 0.60 4.89
C LEU A 73 -15.00 1.60 6.00
N ARG A 74 -15.27 2.88 5.79
CA ARG A 74 -15.06 3.92 6.79
C ARG A 74 -15.95 3.73 8.02
N LYS A 75 -17.19 3.32 7.83
CA LYS A 75 -18.09 2.96 8.92
C LYS A 75 -17.55 1.79 9.75
N ARG A 76 -17.06 0.73 9.10
CA ARG A 76 -16.38 -0.39 9.77
C ARG A 76 -15.18 0.07 10.59
N ALA A 77 -14.38 1.00 10.05
CA ALA A 77 -13.22 1.58 10.72
C ALA A 77 -13.57 2.63 11.78
N ASN A 78 -14.86 2.84 12.06
CA ASN A 78 -15.36 3.88 12.97
C ASN A 78 -14.87 5.30 12.61
N CYS A 79 -14.70 5.56 11.30
CA CYS A 79 -14.30 6.86 10.79
C CYS A 79 -15.52 7.76 10.65
N THR A 80 -15.48 8.92 11.30
CA THR A 80 -16.59 9.90 11.26
C THR A 80 -16.66 10.68 9.95
N ARG A 81 -15.52 10.79 9.24
CA ARG A 81 -15.45 11.49 7.94
C ARG A 81 -15.98 10.60 6.82
N LYS A 82 -17.09 11.00 6.21
CA LYS A 82 -17.61 10.36 5.02
C LYS A 82 -17.11 11.02 3.75
N VAL A 83 -16.95 10.22 2.69
CA VAL A 83 -16.71 10.71 1.32
C VAL A 83 -18.02 11.20 0.75
N GLN A 84 -18.02 12.40 0.20
CA GLN A 84 -19.17 12.99 -0.50
C GLN A 84 -19.04 12.85 -2.03
N THR A 85 -17.81 12.84 -2.52
CA THR A 85 -17.47 12.67 -3.92
C THR A 85 -16.18 11.87 -4.02
N VAL A 86 -16.17 10.84 -4.86
CA VAL A 86 -14.98 10.03 -5.09
C VAL A 86 -14.15 10.66 -6.21
N THR A 87 -12.89 10.93 -5.91
CA THR A 87 -11.86 11.30 -6.90
C THR A 87 -10.86 10.16 -7.04
N GLU A 88 -10.07 10.18 -8.09
CA GLU A 88 -8.97 9.21 -8.27
C GLU A 88 -8.02 9.23 -7.07
N GLN A 89 -7.71 10.42 -6.55
CA GLN A 89 -6.86 10.59 -5.36
C GLN A 89 -7.51 9.99 -4.10
N GLU A 90 -8.80 10.26 -3.88
CA GLU A 90 -9.52 9.70 -2.72
C GLU A 90 -9.53 8.16 -2.78
N LEU A 91 -9.72 7.59 -3.97
CA LEU A 91 -9.75 6.14 -4.17
C LEU A 91 -8.39 5.49 -3.91
N ILE A 92 -7.30 6.04 -4.48
CA ILE A 92 -5.95 5.49 -4.25
C ILE A 92 -5.50 5.66 -2.79
N ASP A 93 -5.95 6.71 -2.11
CA ASP A 93 -5.68 6.92 -0.70
C ASP A 93 -6.50 5.97 0.19
N GLU A 94 -7.73 5.63 -0.20
CA GLU A 94 -8.52 4.62 0.51
C GLU A 94 -7.89 3.23 0.39
N TRP A 95 -7.40 2.85 -0.80
CA TRP A 95 -6.59 1.65 -0.99
C TRP A 95 -5.37 1.64 -0.07
N ALA A 96 -4.67 2.78 0.09
CA ALA A 96 -3.50 2.90 0.97
C ALA A 96 -3.86 2.72 2.45
N ARG A 97 -4.95 3.36 2.89
CA ARG A 97 -5.38 3.31 4.30
C ARG A 97 -5.87 1.92 4.68
N GLU A 98 -6.69 1.32 3.83
CA GLU A 98 -7.29 0.02 4.11
C GLU A 98 -6.27 -1.12 4.07
N PHE A 99 -5.36 -1.09 3.08
CA PHE A 99 -4.39 -2.15 2.83
C PHE A 99 -2.96 -1.80 3.26
N TYR A 100 -2.83 -0.89 4.23
CA TYR A 100 -1.52 -0.55 4.78
C TYR A 100 -0.79 -1.79 5.31
N LEU A 101 0.45 -2.00 4.87
CA LEU A 101 1.29 -3.18 5.16
C LEU A 101 0.73 -4.54 4.70
N GLU A 102 -0.13 -4.56 3.70
CA GLU A 102 -0.61 -5.79 3.07
C GLU A 102 0.04 -6.05 1.69
N GLY A 103 1.17 -5.42 1.41
CA GLY A 103 2.03 -5.73 0.26
C GLY A 103 1.55 -5.23 -1.10
N ARG A 104 0.41 -4.54 -1.20
CA ARG A 104 -0.18 -4.21 -2.51
C ARG A 104 0.06 -2.78 -3.01
N ARG A 105 0.61 -1.88 -2.18
CA ARG A 105 0.74 -0.45 -2.53
C ARG A 105 1.39 -0.18 -3.88
N ARG A 106 2.48 -0.90 -4.21
CA ARG A 106 3.16 -0.77 -5.50
C ARG A 106 2.23 -1.13 -6.67
N SER A 107 1.52 -2.25 -6.57
CA SER A 107 0.60 -2.71 -7.61
C SER A 107 -0.54 -1.71 -7.82
N ASP A 108 -1.08 -1.14 -6.74
CA ASP A 108 -2.11 -0.11 -6.80
C ASP A 108 -1.58 1.15 -7.52
N LEU A 109 -0.42 1.66 -7.13
CA LEU A 109 0.19 2.83 -7.76
C LEU A 109 0.54 2.61 -9.24
N VAL A 110 0.97 1.38 -9.62
CA VAL A 110 1.19 1.02 -11.03
C VAL A 110 -0.12 1.02 -11.80
N ARG A 111 -1.18 0.41 -11.26
CA ARG A 111 -2.53 0.35 -11.87
C ARG A 111 -3.14 1.74 -12.09
N PHE A 112 -2.86 2.68 -11.18
CA PHE A 112 -3.30 4.08 -11.30
C PHE A 112 -2.35 4.95 -12.13
N GLY A 113 -1.25 4.39 -12.67
CA GLY A 113 -0.25 5.16 -13.43
C GLY A 113 0.50 6.21 -12.61
N MET A 114 0.61 5.98 -11.31
CA MET A 114 1.17 6.92 -10.33
C MET A 114 2.53 6.50 -9.78
N PHE A 115 2.93 5.23 -9.96
CA PHE A 115 4.13 4.70 -9.31
C PHE A 115 5.41 5.40 -9.76
N THR A 116 5.62 5.56 -11.07
CA THR A 116 6.86 6.13 -11.61
C THR A 116 6.76 7.63 -11.91
N THR A 117 5.56 8.20 -11.84
CA THR A 117 5.30 9.60 -12.19
C THR A 117 5.39 10.53 -10.97
N ASN A 118 5.25 11.83 -11.21
CA ASN A 118 5.13 12.85 -10.18
C ASN A 118 3.67 13.06 -9.70
N LYS A 119 2.71 12.29 -10.20
CA LYS A 119 1.29 12.38 -9.79
C LYS A 119 1.06 11.95 -8.33
N TYR A 120 1.91 11.10 -7.81
CA TYR A 120 1.88 10.65 -6.42
C TYR A 120 3.31 10.62 -5.88
N LEU A 121 3.63 11.54 -4.99
CA LEU A 121 4.93 11.65 -4.36
C LEU A 121 4.83 11.27 -2.89
N TRP A 122 5.85 10.64 -2.38
CA TRP A 122 6.07 10.40 -0.95
C TRP A 122 7.52 10.72 -0.63
N ASP A 123 7.80 11.00 0.62
CA ASP A 123 9.14 11.34 1.07
C ASP A 123 10.14 10.24 0.66
N TRP A 124 11.27 10.68 0.13
CA TRP A 124 12.35 9.84 -0.35
C TRP A 124 12.05 8.98 -1.59
N LYS A 125 10.91 9.16 -2.24
CA LYS A 125 10.69 8.57 -3.56
C LYS A 125 11.79 9.01 -4.51
N GLY A 126 12.43 8.03 -5.18
CA GLY A 126 13.52 8.30 -6.13
C GLY A 126 14.79 8.89 -5.49
N GLY A 127 14.95 8.80 -4.16
CA GLY A 127 16.10 9.30 -3.41
C GLY A 127 16.11 10.80 -3.13
N ALA A 128 15.04 11.52 -3.45
CA ALA A 128 14.88 12.94 -3.13
C ALA A 128 13.99 13.12 -1.89
N MET A 129 14.34 14.01 -0.97
CA MET A 129 13.64 14.24 0.29
C MET A 129 12.12 14.44 0.10
N ASN A 130 11.72 15.29 -0.83
CA ASN A 130 10.31 15.55 -1.14
C ASN A 130 9.73 14.62 -2.21
N GLY A 131 10.46 13.59 -2.57
CA GLY A 131 10.08 12.66 -3.63
C GLY A 131 10.29 13.22 -5.05
N THR A 132 10.57 12.33 -5.99
CA THR A 132 10.65 12.64 -7.43
C THR A 132 10.13 11.48 -8.25
N SER A 133 9.82 11.73 -9.54
CA SER A 133 9.53 10.66 -10.50
C SER A 133 10.76 9.76 -10.69
N VAL A 134 10.51 8.52 -11.04
CA VAL A 134 11.55 7.54 -11.37
C VAL A 134 11.33 7.00 -12.78
N ALA A 135 12.31 6.30 -13.33
CA ALA A 135 12.22 5.77 -14.69
C ALA A 135 11.03 4.82 -14.87
N SER A 136 10.34 4.92 -16.01
CA SER A 136 9.10 4.18 -16.29
C SER A 136 9.25 2.67 -16.28
N TYR A 137 10.45 2.16 -16.57
CA TYR A 137 10.70 0.72 -16.54
C TYR A 137 10.50 0.09 -15.15
N TYR A 138 10.60 0.88 -14.07
CA TYR A 138 10.28 0.40 -12.72
C TYR A 138 8.81 -0.03 -12.51
N ASN A 139 7.92 0.26 -13.46
CA ASN A 139 6.56 -0.31 -13.43
C ASN A 139 6.55 -1.84 -13.61
N LYS A 140 7.59 -2.41 -14.21
CA LYS A 140 7.81 -3.86 -14.34
C LYS A 140 8.88 -4.31 -13.35
N TYR A 141 8.91 -5.59 -13.05
CA TYR A 141 10.04 -6.19 -12.35
C TYR A 141 11.09 -6.69 -13.34
N PRO A 142 12.37 -6.73 -12.98
CA PRO A 142 13.36 -7.45 -13.78
C PRO A 142 13.04 -8.94 -13.76
N ILE A 143 13.34 -9.61 -14.86
CA ILE A 143 13.31 -11.06 -14.92
C ILE A 143 14.55 -11.59 -14.16
N PRO A 144 14.39 -12.59 -13.27
CA PRO A 144 15.54 -13.16 -12.56
C PRO A 144 16.61 -13.65 -13.53
N VAL A 145 17.87 -13.37 -13.21
CA VAL A 145 19.02 -13.77 -14.06
C VAL A 145 19.07 -15.29 -14.25
N SER A 146 18.68 -16.05 -13.23
CA SER A 146 18.54 -17.52 -13.31
C SER A 146 17.63 -17.96 -14.45
N ASP A 147 16.50 -17.28 -14.62
CA ASP A 147 15.50 -17.64 -15.63
C ASP A 147 16.00 -17.31 -17.03
N ILE A 148 16.66 -16.17 -17.20
CA ILE A 148 17.29 -15.78 -18.46
C ILE A 148 18.41 -16.78 -18.83
N ASN A 149 19.23 -17.18 -17.88
CA ASN A 149 20.32 -18.14 -18.11
C ASN A 149 19.79 -19.53 -18.49
N ASN A 150 18.65 -19.94 -17.96
CA ASN A 150 18.04 -21.22 -18.23
C ASN A 150 17.19 -21.25 -19.53
N ASN A 151 16.82 -20.08 -20.06
CA ASN A 151 16.02 -19.99 -21.28
C ASN A 151 16.60 -18.98 -22.26
N ARG A 152 17.32 -19.48 -23.26
CA ARG A 152 17.97 -18.65 -24.30
C ARG A 152 17.02 -17.82 -25.18
N ASN A 153 15.72 -18.13 -25.15
CA ASN A 153 14.70 -17.36 -25.87
C ASN A 153 14.13 -16.18 -25.03
N MET A 154 14.61 -16.04 -23.80
CA MET A 154 14.17 -14.99 -22.89
C MET A 154 15.15 -13.81 -22.92
N SER A 155 14.62 -12.61 -23.00
CA SER A 155 15.39 -11.36 -22.88
C SER A 155 14.89 -10.54 -21.71
N GLN A 156 15.78 -9.78 -21.11
CA GLN A 156 15.45 -8.90 -19.99
C GLN A 156 14.45 -7.82 -20.40
N ASN A 157 13.61 -7.40 -19.46
CA ASN A 157 12.74 -6.25 -19.65
C ASN A 157 13.55 -4.99 -19.96
N GLU A 158 13.03 -4.15 -20.85
CA GLU A 158 13.66 -2.87 -21.20
C GLU A 158 13.98 -2.05 -19.95
N GLY A 159 15.15 -1.41 -19.93
CA GLY A 159 15.65 -0.59 -18.81
C GLY A 159 16.44 -1.36 -17.76
N TYR A 160 16.36 -2.69 -17.72
CA TYR A 160 17.19 -3.55 -16.86
C TYR A 160 18.35 -4.14 -17.67
N LYS A 161 19.49 -4.30 -17.00
CA LYS A 161 20.71 -4.88 -17.61
C LYS A 161 20.90 -6.31 -17.13
#